data_f9599a65088240f54ecd85ac3246557f
#
_entry.id   f9599a65088240f54ecd85ac3246557f
#
_cell.length_a   1.000
_cell.length_b   1.000
_cell.length_c   1.000
_cell.angle_alpha   90.00
_cell.angle_beta   90.00
_cell.angle_gamma   90.00
#
_symmetry.space_group_name_H-M   'P 1'
#
loop_
_entity.id
_entity.type
_entity.pdbx_description
1 polymer ?
#
loop_
_entity_poly.entity_id
_entity_poly.type
_entity_poly.pdbx_seq_one_letter_code
_entity_poly.pdbx_strand_id
1 'polypeptide(L)'
;MKLTKVSLAALVALGAFSSVASATPLEEAIKNVDLSGFARYRYTNDNRKSTPDAKNKTNDVANHAFRMITSFKSAIDDNFFGVLTLRYAPTAADGSGDNAFDAKKNTDGTDKTDTTSSFSVYEMYLGYKVANTTITAGKQLIKTFYDDGELAGTGLKVVSTDVPGLTLTAAAYDALASDQDNDGPLVKNIVDGKEKINGTDVSTNNFGDAPGNLYYLGAAGSYNPVSFKVAIANLQEIATLYGTEAGVSFDVTDDINLNLKGQFVHNDSDHKKVADANFWAVQAGTKLFGAKLNAGYLDFDAKNKDNNKYSFVSIESNGQLINPTKILNGVMGAATSGQQYYNNIKSNNDYWFVNAGYDIDKFGFGAGYTQGKGYSWALGKERAKRNEWSLDASYKYSKKLTFLSLYAAAKDKKDGESYKQNRIRFEAKYSF
;
A
#
# COMPACT_ATOMS: atom_id res chain seq x y z
N MET A 1 -26.38 -2.75 28.42
CA MET A 1 -26.88 -3.17 27.09
C MET A 1 -25.90 -2.68 26.03
N LYS A 2 -25.15 -3.59 25.43
CA LYS A 2 -24.27 -3.23 24.30
C LYS A 2 -25.14 -3.15 23.06
N LEU A 3 -25.46 -1.94 22.63
CA LEU A 3 -26.09 -1.71 21.33
C LEU A 3 -25.04 -2.09 20.24
N THR A 4 -25.36 -3.11 19.51
CA THR A 4 -24.54 -3.63 18.42
C THR A 4 -24.42 -2.55 17.33
N LYS A 5 -23.18 -2.24 16.94
CA LYS A 5 -22.84 -1.25 15.89
C LYS A 5 -23.41 -1.56 14.49
N VAL A 6 -24.22 -2.62 14.38
CA VAL A 6 -24.89 -3.04 13.14
C VAL A 6 -26.14 -2.22 12.82
N SER A 7 -26.74 -1.54 13.82
CA SER A 7 -28.01 -0.84 13.63
C SER A 7 -27.90 0.49 12.86
N LEU A 8 -26.75 1.16 12.91
CA LEU A 8 -26.58 2.45 12.25
C LEU A 8 -26.37 2.31 10.73
N ALA A 9 -25.63 1.27 10.31
CA ALA A 9 -25.41 0.97 8.90
C ALA A 9 -26.70 0.52 8.20
N ALA A 10 -27.50 -0.31 8.88
CA ALA A 10 -28.82 -0.72 8.38
C ALA A 10 -29.81 0.45 8.36
N LEU A 11 -29.74 1.38 9.33
CA LEU A 11 -30.58 2.58 9.38
C LEU A 11 -30.19 3.60 8.30
N VAL A 12 -28.91 3.77 7.99
CA VAL A 12 -28.46 4.66 6.90
C VAL A 12 -28.83 4.08 5.54
N ALA A 13 -28.69 2.76 5.33
CA ALA A 13 -29.15 2.11 4.13
C ALA A 13 -30.68 2.18 3.98
N LEU A 14 -31.44 1.95 5.04
CA LEU A 14 -32.91 2.06 5.05
C LEU A 14 -33.37 3.51 5.00
N GLY A 15 -32.65 4.46 5.61
CA GLY A 15 -32.98 5.90 5.58
C GLY A 15 -32.75 6.54 4.22
N ALA A 16 -31.75 6.09 3.48
CA ALA A 16 -31.50 6.54 2.10
C ALA A 16 -32.62 6.08 1.13
N PHE A 17 -33.33 5.01 1.47
CA PHE A 17 -34.46 4.50 0.67
C PHE A 17 -35.84 5.02 1.13
N SER A 18 -35.95 5.66 2.30
CA SER A 18 -37.25 6.05 2.86
C SER A 18 -37.67 7.50 2.61
N SER A 19 -36.86 8.35 2.02
CA SER A 19 -37.17 9.75 1.76
C SER A 19 -37.77 10.04 0.38
N VAL A 20 -37.97 9.03 -0.46
CA VAL A 20 -38.64 9.21 -1.76
C VAL A 20 -40.09 8.79 -1.63
N ALA A 21 -40.99 9.76 -1.52
CA ALA A 21 -42.44 9.56 -1.48
C ALA A 21 -43.07 9.14 -2.82
N SER A 22 -42.34 8.43 -3.65
CA SER A 22 -42.86 7.57 -4.70
C SER A 22 -42.00 6.31 -4.73
N ALA A 23 -42.61 5.17 -4.44
CA ALA A 23 -41.95 3.88 -4.53
C ALA A 23 -41.47 3.67 -5.98
N THR A 24 -40.25 4.10 -6.27
CA THR A 24 -39.56 3.62 -7.45
C THR A 24 -39.39 2.11 -7.30
N PRO A 25 -39.79 1.31 -8.30
CA PRO A 25 -39.59 -0.11 -8.24
C PRO A 25 -38.12 -0.42 -7.87
N LEU A 26 -37.89 -1.43 -7.03
CA LEU A 26 -36.55 -1.85 -6.61
C LEU A 26 -35.60 -2.01 -7.81
N GLU A 27 -36.13 -2.43 -8.96
CA GLU A 27 -35.39 -2.53 -10.23
C GLU A 27 -34.84 -1.17 -10.72
N GLU A 28 -35.57 -0.08 -10.52
CA GLU A 28 -35.18 1.26 -10.94
C GLU A 28 -34.15 1.86 -9.97
N ALA A 29 -34.31 1.60 -8.66
CA ALA A 29 -33.34 1.95 -7.65
C ALA A 29 -32.00 1.20 -7.86
N ILE A 30 -32.04 -0.06 -8.25
CA ILE A 30 -30.83 -0.87 -8.56
C ILE A 30 -30.15 -0.40 -9.86
N LYS A 31 -30.91 0.04 -10.87
CA LYS A 31 -30.36 0.57 -12.13
C LYS A 31 -29.53 1.85 -11.95
N ASN A 32 -29.74 2.58 -10.87
CA ASN A 32 -29.05 3.84 -10.57
C ASN A 32 -27.84 3.65 -9.65
N VAL A 33 -27.42 2.40 -9.39
CA VAL A 33 -26.23 2.09 -8.60
C VAL A 33 -25.06 1.78 -9.54
N ASP A 34 -24.04 2.59 -9.50
CA ASP A 34 -22.77 2.30 -10.17
C ASP A 34 -22.06 1.17 -9.43
N LEU A 35 -21.91 0.04 -10.12
CA LEU A 35 -21.16 -1.12 -9.65
C LEU A 35 -19.76 -1.11 -10.28
N SER A 36 -18.75 -1.20 -9.44
CA SER A 36 -17.35 -1.30 -9.88
C SER A 36 -16.53 -2.18 -8.93
N GLY A 37 -15.40 -2.65 -9.42
CA GLY A 37 -14.55 -3.47 -8.58
C GLY A 37 -13.62 -4.38 -9.36
N PHE A 38 -13.09 -5.36 -8.64
CA PHE A 38 -12.28 -6.41 -9.26
C PHE A 38 -12.34 -7.71 -8.47
N ALA A 39 -12.08 -8.81 -9.17
CA ALA A 39 -11.74 -10.11 -8.63
C ALA A 39 -10.32 -10.48 -9.07
N ARG A 40 -9.48 -10.92 -8.15
CA ARG A 40 -8.08 -11.27 -8.40
C ARG A 40 -7.78 -12.63 -7.78
N TYR A 41 -7.19 -13.50 -8.57
CA TYR A 41 -6.50 -14.69 -8.11
C TYR A 41 -4.99 -14.47 -8.23
N ARG A 42 -4.23 -14.84 -7.19
CA ARG A 42 -2.79 -14.72 -7.14
C ARG A 42 -2.18 -16.02 -6.59
N TYR A 43 -1.24 -16.55 -7.32
CA TYR A 43 -0.32 -17.57 -6.84
C TYR A 43 1.04 -16.94 -6.61
N THR A 44 1.66 -17.18 -5.47
CA THR A 44 3.03 -16.73 -5.16
C THR A 44 3.79 -17.89 -4.54
N ASN A 45 4.98 -18.16 -5.03
CA ASN A 45 5.94 -19.09 -4.43
C ASN A 45 7.21 -18.32 -4.08
N ASP A 46 7.58 -18.33 -2.81
CA ASP A 46 8.81 -17.77 -2.27
C ASP A 46 9.75 -18.90 -1.84
N ASN A 47 10.88 -19.02 -2.53
CA ASN A 47 11.98 -19.90 -2.14
C ASN A 47 13.04 -19.09 -1.40
N ARG A 48 13.35 -19.47 -0.16
CA ARG A 48 14.26 -18.73 0.73
C ARG A 48 15.41 -19.65 1.18
N LYS A 49 16.64 -19.13 1.13
CA LYS A 49 17.85 -19.85 1.54
C LYS A 49 18.83 -18.93 2.26
N SER A 50 19.31 -19.34 3.44
CA SER A 50 20.34 -18.64 4.21
C SER A 50 21.59 -19.50 4.41
N THR A 51 22.75 -18.87 4.55
CA THR A 51 24.04 -19.48 4.90
C THR A 51 24.73 -18.61 5.97
N PRO A 52 25.52 -19.19 6.96
CA PRO A 52 26.15 -20.49 6.95
C PRO A 52 25.38 -21.61 7.66
N ASP A 53 24.40 -21.32 8.52
CA ASP A 53 23.95 -22.33 9.48
C ASP A 53 22.57 -22.95 9.29
N ALA A 54 21.83 -22.52 8.32
CA ALA A 54 20.64 -23.28 7.96
C ALA A 54 21.10 -24.52 7.22
N LYS A 55 21.30 -25.65 7.90
CA LYS A 55 21.41 -26.95 7.29
C LYS A 55 20.39 -27.06 6.14
N ASN A 56 20.77 -26.58 4.95
CA ASN A 56 20.04 -26.68 3.69
C ASN A 56 18.49 -26.64 3.77
N LYS A 57 17.92 -25.94 4.72
CA LYS A 57 16.46 -25.78 4.78
C LYS A 57 16.09 -24.68 3.79
N THR A 58 15.82 -25.11 2.58
CA THR A 58 15.03 -24.35 1.64
C THR A 58 13.64 -24.22 2.26
N ASN A 59 13.24 -23.02 2.60
CA ASN A 59 11.88 -22.77 3.06
C ASN A 59 11.09 -22.27 1.85
N ASP A 60 10.40 -23.19 1.19
CA ASP A 60 9.49 -22.90 0.11
C ASP A 60 8.11 -22.60 0.69
N VAL A 61 7.61 -21.40 0.42
CA VAL A 61 6.27 -20.98 0.82
C VAL A 61 5.47 -20.68 -0.44
N ALA A 62 4.51 -21.54 -0.74
CA ALA A 62 3.57 -21.35 -1.83
C ALA A 62 2.22 -20.89 -1.28
N ASN A 63 1.72 -19.80 -1.82
CA ASN A 63 0.46 -19.20 -1.38
C ASN A 63 -0.48 -19.03 -2.58
N HIS A 64 -1.75 -19.38 -2.37
CA HIS A 64 -2.86 -19.03 -3.25
C HIS A 64 -3.69 -17.97 -2.55
N ALA A 65 -3.95 -16.87 -3.24
CA ALA A 65 -4.70 -15.76 -2.70
C ALA A 65 -5.84 -15.37 -3.64
N PHE A 66 -7.00 -15.11 -3.06
CA PHE A 66 -8.13 -14.55 -3.77
C PHE A 66 -8.56 -13.26 -3.11
N ARG A 67 -8.76 -12.21 -3.91
CA ARG A 67 -9.29 -10.94 -3.41
C ARG A 67 -10.42 -10.47 -4.32
N MET A 68 -11.52 -10.05 -3.72
CA MET A 68 -12.61 -9.40 -4.42
C MET A 68 -12.98 -8.12 -3.69
N ILE A 69 -13.00 -7.02 -4.42
CA ILE A 69 -13.48 -5.73 -3.95
C ILE A 69 -14.65 -5.32 -4.84
N THR A 70 -15.77 -4.99 -4.24
CA THR A 70 -16.99 -4.58 -4.94
C THR A 70 -17.51 -3.30 -4.33
N SER A 71 -17.56 -2.24 -5.11
CA SER A 71 -18.02 -0.92 -4.71
C SER A 71 -19.37 -0.62 -5.35
N PHE A 72 -20.30 -0.17 -4.52
CA PHE A 72 -21.63 0.32 -4.88
C PHE A 72 -21.66 1.81 -4.61
N LYS A 73 -21.89 2.62 -5.62
CA LYS A 73 -22.08 4.06 -5.49
C LYS A 73 -23.47 4.43 -5.97
N SER A 74 -24.25 5.12 -5.13
CA SER A 74 -25.59 5.58 -5.45
C SER A 74 -25.68 7.09 -5.27
N ALA A 75 -26.23 7.78 -6.25
CA ALA A 75 -26.70 9.15 -6.08
C ALA A 75 -27.90 9.17 -5.12
N ILE A 76 -27.91 10.09 -4.19
CA ILE A 76 -29.02 10.33 -3.25
C ILE A 76 -29.86 11.49 -3.78
N ASP A 77 -29.18 12.52 -4.27
CA ASP A 77 -29.75 13.65 -5.02
C ASP A 77 -28.67 14.23 -5.96
N ASP A 78 -28.91 15.43 -6.49
CA ASP A 78 -28.00 16.07 -7.45
C ASP A 78 -26.58 16.28 -6.91
N ASN A 79 -26.42 16.45 -5.61
CA ASN A 79 -25.15 16.76 -4.96
C ASN A 79 -24.67 15.68 -4.00
N PHE A 80 -25.60 14.90 -3.41
CA PHE A 80 -25.27 13.88 -2.41
C PHE A 80 -25.20 12.48 -3.02
N PHE A 81 -24.23 11.70 -2.54
CA PHE A 81 -24.08 10.30 -2.90
C PHE A 81 -23.62 9.46 -1.71
N GLY A 82 -23.88 8.18 -1.78
CA GLY A 82 -23.39 7.18 -0.82
C GLY A 82 -22.49 6.18 -1.50
N VAL A 83 -21.51 5.66 -0.77
CA VAL A 83 -20.63 4.58 -1.22
C VAL A 83 -20.58 3.49 -0.17
N LEU A 84 -20.76 2.24 -0.63
CA LEU A 84 -20.51 1.03 0.13
C LEU A 84 -19.54 0.16 -0.66
N THR A 85 -18.36 -0.10 -0.11
CA THR A 85 -17.39 -1.03 -0.69
C THR A 85 -17.25 -2.25 0.22
N LEU A 86 -17.48 -3.41 -0.37
CA LEU A 86 -17.28 -4.70 0.27
C LEU A 86 -15.96 -5.31 -0.20
N ARG A 87 -15.27 -5.97 0.70
CA ARG A 87 -14.03 -6.67 0.44
C ARG A 87 -14.14 -8.11 0.92
N TYR A 88 -13.76 -9.02 0.07
CA TYR A 88 -13.48 -10.41 0.39
C TYR A 88 -11.99 -10.65 0.16
N ALA A 89 -11.28 -10.78 1.24
CA ALA A 89 -9.89 -11.21 1.26
C ALA A 89 -9.75 -11.99 2.57
N PRO A 90 -9.66 -13.29 2.52
CA PRO A 90 -9.53 -14.07 3.72
C PRO A 90 -8.23 -13.70 4.42
N THR A 91 -8.33 -13.35 5.69
CA THR A 91 -7.19 -13.16 6.55
C THR A 91 -6.59 -14.51 6.86
N ALA A 92 -5.36 -14.68 6.54
CA ALA A 92 -4.63 -15.75 7.11
C ALA A 92 -4.51 -15.51 8.63
N ALA A 93 -4.88 -16.48 9.43
CA ALA A 93 -4.72 -16.40 10.88
C ALA A 93 -3.24 -16.28 11.32
N ASP A 94 -2.31 -16.31 10.39
CA ASP A 94 -0.85 -16.16 10.58
C ASP A 94 -0.33 -14.78 10.17
N GLY A 95 -1.21 -13.83 9.85
CA GLY A 95 -0.80 -12.50 9.42
C GLY A 95 -0.25 -12.41 7.99
N SER A 96 -0.34 -13.45 7.18
CA SER A 96 0.13 -13.45 5.80
C SER A 96 -0.96 -13.09 4.77
N GLY A 97 -1.94 -12.34 5.21
CA GLY A 97 -2.91 -11.47 4.47
C GLY A 97 -3.62 -12.11 3.29
N ASP A 98 -3.35 -12.62 2.32
CA ASP A 98 -4.01 -12.91 1.05
C ASP A 98 -4.33 -14.41 0.79
N ASN A 99 -4.30 -15.27 1.80
CA ASN A 99 -4.29 -16.72 1.59
C ASN A 99 -5.68 -17.33 1.64
N ALA A 100 -6.43 -17.21 0.56
CA ALA A 100 -7.77 -17.80 0.45
C ALA A 100 -7.77 -19.34 0.37
N PHE A 101 -6.65 -19.93 -0.03
CA PHE A 101 -6.57 -21.34 -0.38
C PHE A 101 -5.43 -22.08 0.33
N ASP A 102 -4.78 -21.44 1.32
CA ASP A 102 -3.78 -22.12 2.11
C ASP A 102 -4.44 -23.21 2.97
N ALA A 103 -4.02 -24.43 2.76
CA ALA A 103 -4.33 -25.49 3.67
C ALA A 103 -3.53 -25.31 4.96
N LYS A 104 -4.18 -24.80 6.00
CA LYS A 104 -3.62 -24.79 7.34
C LYS A 104 -3.94 -26.10 8.04
N LYS A 105 -2.98 -26.59 8.80
CA LYS A 105 -3.25 -27.73 9.67
C LYS A 105 -3.96 -27.26 10.94
N ASN A 106 -5.06 -27.90 11.26
CA ASN A 106 -5.67 -27.79 12.57
C ASN A 106 -4.73 -28.37 13.64
N THR A 107 -5.01 -28.13 14.90
CA THR A 107 -4.28 -28.73 16.04
C THR A 107 -4.27 -30.26 16.03
N ASP A 108 -5.19 -30.87 15.30
CA ASP A 108 -5.30 -32.36 15.09
C ASP A 108 -4.55 -32.84 13.82
N GLY A 109 -3.87 -31.93 13.09
CA GLY A 109 -3.11 -32.29 11.90
C GLY A 109 -3.92 -32.34 10.60
N THR A 110 -5.25 -32.11 10.65
CA THR A 110 -6.08 -32.03 9.42
C THR A 110 -5.89 -30.73 8.68
N ASP A 111 -6.05 -30.77 7.35
CA ASP A 111 -5.94 -29.56 6.53
C ASP A 111 -7.14 -28.64 6.76
N LYS A 112 -6.84 -27.37 7.02
CA LYS A 112 -7.84 -26.31 7.16
C LYS A 112 -7.80 -25.43 5.91
N THR A 113 -8.85 -25.47 5.13
CA THR A 113 -9.04 -24.51 4.03
C THR A 113 -9.82 -23.30 4.55
N ASP A 114 -9.25 -22.13 4.46
CA ASP A 114 -9.94 -20.90 4.87
C ASP A 114 -10.76 -20.33 3.70
N THR A 115 -11.84 -21.04 3.36
CA THR A 115 -12.85 -20.58 2.40
C THR A 115 -14.07 -19.96 3.09
N THR A 116 -14.04 -19.85 4.42
CA THR A 116 -15.18 -19.42 5.24
C THR A 116 -15.14 -17.94 5.61
N SER A 117 -14.16 -17.17 5.11
CA SER A 117 -14.10 -15.74 5.34
C SER A 117 -15.35 -15.04 4.82
N SER A 118 -15.82 -14.06 5.58
CA SER A 118 -16.95 -13.24 5.21
C SER A 118 -16.49 -11.97 4.51
N PHE A 119 -17.40 -11.35 3.75
CA PHE A 119 -17.19 -10.00 3.25
C PHE A 119 -17.08 -9.01 4.42
N SER A 120 -16.10 -8.13 4.36
CA SER A 120 -15.95 -7.00 5.28
C SER A 120 -16.38 -5.70 4.61
N VAL A 121 -16.81 -4.74 5.43
CA VAL A 121 -17.06 -3.37 4.96
C VAL A 121 -15.73 -2.66 4.87
N TYR A 122 -15.27 -2.42 3.65
CA TYR A 122 -14.02 -1.73 3.36
C TYR A 122 -14.17 -0.21 3.37
N GLU A 123 -15.22 0.28 2.70
CA GLU A 123 -15.61 1.69 2.75
C GLU A 123 -17.11 1.80 3.00
N MET A 124 -17.51 2.80 3.76
CA MET A 124 -18.90 3.23 3.94
C MET A 124 -18.93 4.71 4.30
N TYR A 125 -19.26 5.54 3.32
CA TYR A 125 -19.27 6.98 3.51
C TYR A 125 -20.34 7.68 2.69
N LEU A 126 -20.68 8.89 3.11
CA LEU A 126 -21.49 9.85 2.36
C LEU A 126 -20.59 10.89 1.71
N GLY A 127 -20.95 11.33 0.53
CA GLY A 127 -20.27 12.38 -0.20
C GLY A 127 -21.21 13.49 -0.62
N TYR A 128 -20.68 14.70 -0.61
CA TYR A 128 -21.34 15.91 -1.14
C TYR A 128 -20.42 16.52 -2.18
N LYS A 129 -20.95 16.80 -3.37
CA LYS A 129 -20.21 17.41 -4.45
C LYS A 129 -20.84 18.74 -4.84
N VAL A 130 -20.04 19.80 -4.84
CA VAL A 130 -20.42 21.14 -5.31
C VAL A 130 -19.31 21.68 -6.19
N ALA A 131 -19.65 22.10 -7.39
CA ALA A 131 -18.70 22.46 -8.44
C ALA A 131 -17.64 21.34 -8.63
N ASN A 132 -16.36 21.64 -8.48
CA ASN A 132 -15.28 20.65 -8.55
C ASN A 132 -14.74 20.27 -7.17
N THR A 133 -15.47 20.58 -6.11
CA THR A 133 -15.13 20.22 -4.73
C THR A 133 -16.00 19.07 -4.24
N THR A 134 -15.37 18.05 -3.68
CA THR A 134 -16.03 16.89 -3.09
C THR A 134 -15.66 16.78 -1.62
N ILE A 135 -16.68 16.66 -0.78
CA ILE A 135 -16.53 16.44 0.66
C ILE A 135 -17.07 15.06 0.98
N THR A 136 -16.32 14.24 1.71
CA THR A 136 -16.72 12.87 2.08
C THR A 136 -16.57 12.67 3.58
N ALA A 137 -17.53 11.96 4.20
CA ALA A 137 -17.55 11.67 5.62
C ALA A 137 -17.92 10.20 5.86
N GLY A 138 -17.13 9.50 6.67
CA GLY A 138 -17.29 8.09 7.00
C GLY A 138 -16.02 7.29 6.82
N LYS A 139 -16.14 5.95 6.78
CA LYS A 139 -15.01 5.04 6.53
C LYS A 139 -14.68 5.05 5.04
N GLN A 140 -13.48 5.46 4.69
CA GLN A 140 -13.05 5.64 3.30
C GLN A 140 -11.54 5.42 3.14
N LEU A 141 -11.10 5.12 1.92
CA LEU A 141 -9.67 5.07 1.61
C LEU A 141 -9.05 6.45 1.76
N ILE A 142 -7.94 6.53 2.50
CA ILE A 142 -7.30 7.81 2.79
C ILE A 142 -6.65 8.42 1.55
N LYS A 143 -5.92 7.61 0.76
CA LYS A 143 -5.29 8.00 -0.52
C LYS A 143 -4.44 9.26 -0.39
N THR A 144 -3.47 9.21 0.50
CA THR A 144 -2.51 10.29 0.74
C THR A 144 -1.23 10.08 -0.07
N PHE A 145 -0.27 10.97 0.07
CA PHE A 145 1.08 10.78 -0.46
C PHE A 145 1.85 9.65 0.25
N TYR A 146 1.45 9.31 1.48
CA TYR A 146 2.16 8.43 2.40
C TYR A 146 1.57 7.01 2.53
N ASP A 147 0.54 6.69 1.76
CA ASP A 147 -0.06 5.36 1.68
C ASP A 147 -0.15 4.87 0.23
N ASP A 148 -0.28 3.57 0.03
CA ASP A 148 -0.38 2.96 -1.30
C ASP A 148 -1.79 3.00 -1.89
N GLY A 149 -2.74 3.62 -1.19
CA GLY A 149 -4.12 3.79 -1.59
C GLY A 149 -5.05 2.66 -1.14
N GLU A 150 -4.57 1.72 -0.33
CA GLU A 150 -5.35 0.63 0.24
C GLU A 150 -5.72 0.86 1.71
N LEU A 151 -5.08 1.80 2.41
CA LEU A 151 -5.38 2.14 3.80
C LEU A 151 -6.72 2.87 3.94
N ALA A 152 -7.57 2.39 4.82
CA ALA A 152 -8.84 3.03 5.14
C ALA A 152 -8.77 3.80 6.46
N GLY A 153 -9.56 4.87 6.55
CA GLY A 153 -9.73 5.66 7.77
C GLY A 153 -11.18 6.14 7.91
N THR A 154 -11.61 6.38 9.15
CA THR A 154 -12.93 6.98 9.44
C THR A 154 -12.75 8.46 9.78
N GLY A 155 -13.39 9.33 9.02
CA GLY A 155 -13.24 10.76 9.18
C GLY A 155 -13.81 11.56 8.04
N LEU A 156 -13.27 12.76 7.86
CA LEU A 156 -13.68 13.74 6.85
C LEU A 156 -12.54 13.95 5.85
N LYS A 157 -12.89 14.04 4.57
CA LYS A 157 -11.97 14.43 3.50
C LYS A 157 -12.62 15.42 2.57
N VAL A 158 -11.85 16.42 2.17
CA VAL A 158 -12.19 17.42 1.15
C VAL A 158 -11.19 17.35 0.03
N VAL A 159 -11.66 17.24 -1.20
CA VAL A 159 -10.84 17.29 -2.42
C VAL A 159 -11.42 18.36 -3.34
N SER A 160 -10.61 19.33 -3.73
CA SER A 160 -10.98 20.39 -4.67
C SER A 160 -10.09 20.38 -5.90
N THR A 161 -10.72 20.51 -7.05
CA THR A 161 -10.08 20.74 -8.37
C THR A 161 -10.63 21.99 -9.03
N ASP A 162 -11.04 22.99 -8.25
CA ASP A 162 -11.60 24.25 -8.76
C ASP A 162 -10.56 25.08 -9.50
N VAL A 163 -9.27 24.91 -9.18
CA VAL A 163 -8.17 25.52 -9.93
C VAL A 163 -7.71 24.52 -11.00
N PRO A 164 -7.79 24.88 -12.29
CA PRO A 164 -7.35 24.01 -13.37
C PRO A 164 -5.89 23.56 -13.20
N GLY A 165 -5.66 22.26 -13.33
CA GLY A 165 -4.33 21.66 -13.19
C GLY A 165 -3.86 21.47 -11.74
N LEU A 166 -4.65 21.88 -10.73
CA LEU A 166 -4.33 21.74 -9.30
C LEU A 166 -5.39 20.91 -8.56
N THR A 167 -4.95 19.96 -7.79
CA THR A 167 -5.78 19.20 -6.83
C THR A 167 -5.33 19.56 -5.42
N LEU A 168 -6.27 20.01 -4.60
CA LEU A 168 -6.06 20.28 -3.18
C LEU A 168 -6.80 19.21 -2.37
N THR A 169 -6.17 18.68 -1.34
CA THR A 169 -6.76 17.68 -0.44
C THR A 169 -6.53 18.08 1.00
N ALA A 170 -7.59 18.06 1.80
CA ALA A 170 -7.53 18.17 3.24
C ALA A 170 -8.31 17.01 3.87
N ALA A 171 -7.77 16.39 4.91
CA ALA A 171 -8.46 15.29 5.60
C ALA A 171 -8.12 15.24 7.09
N ALA A 172 -9.07 14.72 7.86
CA ALA A 172 -8.92 14.41 9.26
C ALA A 172 -9.59 13.06 9.54
N TYR A 173 -8.84 12.13 10.08
CA TYR A 173 -9.30 10.79 10.44
C TYR A 173 -9.03 10.55 11.91
N ASP A 174 -10.03 10.09 12.63
CA ASP A 174 -9.96 9.75 14.06
C ASP A 174 -9.74 8.26 14.31
N ALA A 175 -9.87 7.44 13.27
CA ALA A 175 -9.57 6.02 13.30
C ALA A 175 -8.97 5.58 11.96
N LEU A 176 -7.82 4.92 12.02
CA LEU A 176 -7.23 4.21 10.90
C LEU A 176 -7.65 2.75 10.99
N ALA A 177 -8.19 2.22 9.92
CA ALA A 177 -8.58 0.82 9.87
C ALA A 177 -7.35 -0.02 9.54
N SER A 178 -6.96 -0.87 10.48
CA SER A 178 -6.10 -2.01 10.18
C SER A 178 -6.87 -2.97 9.29
N ASP A 179 -6.51 -3.00 8.03
CA ASP A 179 -7.28 -3.71 7.03
C ASP A 179 -6.65 -5.05 6.68
N GLN A 180 -6.10 -5.74 7.64
CA GLN A 180 -5.70 -7.13 7.57
C GLN A 180 -4.81 -7.55 6.38
N ASP A 181 -4.58 -6.65 5.41
CA ASP A 181 -3.82 -6.86 4.20
C ASP A 181 -2.54 -6.04 4.17
N ASN A 182 -1.55 -6.39 4.96
CA ASN A 182 -0.27 -5.68 4.97
C ASN A 182 -0.37 -4.20 5.35
N ASP A 183 -1.33 -3.85 6.20
CA ASP A 183 -1.22 -2.59 6.93
C ASP A 183 0.18 -2.58 7.54
N GLY A 184 0.98 -1.64 7.12
CA GLY A 184 2.33 -1.57 7.63
C GLY A 184 2.29 -1.62 9.15
N PRO A 185 3.29 -2.16 9.83
CA PRO A 185 3.26 -2.33 11.28
C PRO A 185 3.09 -1.03 12.03
N LEU A 186 3.31 0.12 11.37
CA LEU A 186 2.97 1.40 11.97
C LEU A 186 1.48 1.47 12.29
N VAL A 187 0.62 1.19 11.31
CA VAL A 187 -0.85 1.21 11.51
C VAL A 187 -1.27 0.12 12.49
N LYS A 188 -0.72 -1.08 12.38
CA LYS A 188 -0.95 -2.16 13.35
C LYS A 188 -0.57 -1.75 14.78
N ASN A 189 0.56 -1.13 14.96
CA ASN A 189 1.03 -0.67 16.28
C ASN A 189 0.17 0.47 16.85
N ILE A 190 -0.44 1.27 15.99
CA ILE A 190 -1.35 2.33 16.41
C ILE A 190 -2.74 1.76 16.77
N VAL A 191 -3.23 0.80 15.99
CA VAL A 191 -4.63 0.34 16.08
C VAL A 191 -4.79 -0.90 16.96
N ASP A 192 -3.94 -1.89 16.82
CA ASP A 192 -4.18 -3.22 17.43
C ASP A 192 -3.58 -3.41 18.82
N GLY A 193 -2.64 -2.60 19.27
CA GLY A 193 -2.11 -2.60 20.64
C GLY A 193 -1.71 -3.95 21.28
N LYS A 194 -1.93 -5.08 20.59
CA LYS A 194 -1.65 -6.42 21.10
C LYS A 194 -1.14 -7.35 20.00
N GLU A 195 0.01 -7.94 20.21
CA GLU A 195 0.55 -9.00 19.37
C GLU A 195 0.77 -10.27 20.20
N LYS A 196 0.49 -11.43 19.62
CA LYS A 196 0.83 -12.71 20.26
C LYS A 196 2.24 -13.12 19.85
N ILE A 197 3.17 -13.01 20.78
CA ILE A 197 4.52 -13.53 20.61
C ILE A 197 4.60 -14.84 21.41
N ASN A 198 4.84 -15.96 20.71
CA ASN A 198 4.90 -17.30 21.29
C ASN A 198 3.65 -17.68 22.12
N GLY A 199 2.45 -17.26 21.70
CA GLY A 199 1.21 -17.56 22.37
C GLY A 199 0.86 -16.69 23.57
N THR A 200 1.72 -15.75 23.95
CA THR A 200 1.48 -14.77 25.02
C THR A 200 1.06 -13.45 24.41
N ASP A 201 -0.04 -12.87 24.91
CA ASP A 201 -0.45 -11.52 24.53
C ASP A 201 0.59 -10.51 25.06
N VAL A 202 1.46 -10.08 24.19
CA VAL A 202 2.40 -8.98 24.46
C VAL A 202 1.74 -7.69 24.01
N SER A 203 1.58 -6.76 24.92
CA SER A 203 1.14 -5.40 24.54
C SER A 203 2.17 -4.82 23.59
N THR A 204 1.85 -4.77 22.30
CA THR A 204 2.68 -4.14 21.27
C THR A 204 2.30 -2.69 21.05
N ASN A 205 1.46 -2.14 21.91
CA ASN A 205 1.21 -0.71 21.90
C ASN A 205 2.50 0.04 22.22
N ASN A 206 3.38 0.07 21.22
CA ASN A 206 4.68 0.71 21.36
C ASN A 206 4.57 2.22 21.45
N PHE A 207 3.41 2.76 21.04
CA PHE A 207 3.14 4.19 21.05
C PHE A 207 2.29 4.64 22.24
N GLY A 208 1.99 3.72 23.19
CA GLY A 208 1.24 4.06 24.40
C GLY A 208 -0.20 4.42 24.08
N ASP A 209 -0.68 5.51 24.66
CA ASP A 209 -2.06 6.00 24.50
C ASP A 209 -2.20 6.99 23.32
N ALA A 210 -1.26 6.99 22.34
CA ALA A 210 -1.35 7.86 21.18
C ALA A 210 -2.69 7.63 20.45
N PRO A 211 -3.45 8.69 20.18
CA PRO A 211 -4.84 8.55 19.71
C PRO A 211 -4.94 8.01 18.28
N GLY A 212 -3.84 7.96 17.52
CA GLY A 212 -3.82 7.44 16.15
C GLY A 212 -4.57 8.31 15.14
N ASN A 213 -4.87 9.56 15.48
CA ASN A 213 -5.51 10.49 14.56
C ASN A 213 -4.54 10.90 13.47
N LEU A 214 -5.05 11.00 12.25
CA LEU A 214 -4.29 11.45 11.09
C LEU A 214 -4.90 12.74 10.53
N TYR A 215 -4.09 13.78 10.46
CA TYR A 215 -4.42 15.02 9.76
C TYR A 215 -3.56 15.15 8.51
N TYR A 216 -4.17 15.49 7.39
CA TYR A 216 -3.49 15.53 6.09
C TYR A 216 -3.84 16.79 5.31
N LEU A 217 -2.83 17.41 4.73
CA LEU A 217 -2.95 18.46 3.72
C LEU A 217 -2.06 18.10 2.53
N GLY A 218 -2.60 18.20 1.33
CA GLY A 218 -1.86 17.90 0.12
C GLY A 218 -2.25 18.81 -1.04
N ALA A 219 -1.29 19.10 -1.90
CA ALA A 219 -1.49 19.76 -3.18
C ALA A 219 -0.72 19.02 -4.26
N ALA A 220 -1.37 18.75 -5.38
CA ALA A 220 -0.75 18.15 -6.56
C ALA A 220 -1.11 18.97 -7.80
N GLY A 221 -0.10 19.35 -8.56
CA GLY A 221 -0.26 20.17 -9.75
C GLY A 221 0.44 19.57 -10.97
N SER A 222 -0.16 19.79 -12.14
CA SER A 222 0.44 19.40 -13.43
C SER A 222 0.24 20.53 -14.44
N TYR A 223 1.34 21.18 -14.77
CA TYR A 223 1.42 22.28 -15.71
C TYR A 223 2.57 22.00 -16.68
N ASN A 224 2.23 21.47 -17.85
CA ASN A 224 3.22 21.03 -18.84
C ASN A 224 4.35 22.07 -19.03
N PRO A 225 5.64 21.66 -18.90
CA PRO A 225 6.16 20.29 -18.71
C PRO A 225 6.35 19.88 -17.25
N VAL A 226 5.89 20.67 -16.27
CA VAL A 226 6.18 20.51 -14.85
C VAL A 226 5.02 19.85 -14.11
N SER A 227 5.32 18.95 -13.19
CA SER A 227 4.39 18.42 -12.21
C SER A 227 4.98 18.51 -10.81
N PHE A 228 4.12 18.62 -9.80
CA PHE A 228 4.56 18.62 -8.41
C PHE A 228 3.51 18.01 -7.47
N LYS A 229 3.98 17.56 -6.34
CA LYS A 229 3.15 17.24 -5.17
C LYS A 229 3.84 17.78 -3.92
N VAL A 230 3.05 18.31 -3.00
CA VAL A 230 3.50 18.67 -1.66
C VAL A 230 2.46 18.14 -0.68
N ALA A 231 2.90 17.59 0.44
CA ALA A 231 2.02 16.98 1.42
C ALA A 231 2.57 17.10 2.82
N ILE A 232 1.67 17.31 3.77
CA ILE A 232 1.93 17.23 5.21
C ILE A 232 0.96 16.23 5.80
N ALA A 233 1.45 15.29 6.60
CA ALA A 233 0.64 14.37 7.36
C ALA A 233 1.10 14.37 8.82
N ASN A 234 0.21 14.66 9.75
CA ASN A 234 0.46 14.58 11.17
C ASN A 234 -0.26 13.36 11.74
N LEU A 235 0.51 12.40 12.24
CA LEU A 235 0.05 11.32 13.10
C LEU A 235 0.17 11.82 14.54
N GLN A 236 -0.96 12.17 15.12
CA GLN A 236 -1.00 12.86 16.42
C GLN A 236 -0.18 12.13 17.49
N GLU A 237 0.72 12.87 18.16
CA GLU A 237 1.65 12.38 19.20
C GLU A 237 2.67 11.33 18.73
N ILE A 238 2.77 11.11 17.41
CA ILE A 238 3.70 10.12 16.84
C ILE A 238 4.73 10.80 15.97
N ALA A 239 4.33 11.48 14.91
CA ALA A 239 5.23 12.15 13.98
C ALA A 239 4.50 13.04 12.98
N THR A 240 5.23 14.02 12.46
CA THR A 240 4.79 14.81 11.30
C THR A 240 5.65 14.49 10.08
N LEU A 241 5.00 14.14 8.97
CA LEU A 241 5.64 13.85 7.70
C LEU A 241 5.49 15.05 6.76
N TYR A 242 6.59 15.49 6.20
CA TYR A 242 6.66 16.53 5.16
C TYR A 242 7.17 15.89 3.88
N GLY A 243 6.37 15.90 2.81
CA GLY A 243 6.71 15.25 1.56
C GLY A 243 6.58 16.16 0.36
N THR A 244 7.48 15.98 -0.60
CA THR A 244 7.42 16.66 -1.89
C THR A 244 7.86 15.75 -3.03
N GLU A 245 7.24 15.94 -4.17
CA GLU A 245 7.64 15.37 -5.46
C GLU A 245 7.65 16.49 -6.49
N ALA A 246 8.66 16.53 -7.33
CA ALA A 246 8.70 17.38 -8.49
C ALA A 246 9.12 16.56 -9.71
N GLY A 247 8.51 16.87 -10.85
CA GLY A 247 8.79 16.20 -12.10
C GLY A 247 8.78 17.16 -13.29
N VAL A 248 9.57 16.85 -14.28
CA VAL A 248 9.53 17.49 -15.60
C VAL A 248 9.48 16.41 -16.68
N SER A 249 8.72 16.66 -17.75
CA SER A 249 8.58 15.71 -18.86
C SER A 249 8.54 16.50 -20.17
N PHE A 250 9.40 16.12 -21.11
CA PHE A 250 9.54 16.74 -22.41
C PHE A 250 9.40 15.71 -23.52
N ASP A 251 8.56 15.97 -24.49
CA ASP A 251 8.53 15.25 -25.75
C ASP A 251 9.59 15.86 -26.68
N VAL A 252 10.65 15.12 -26.96
CA VAL A 252 11.71 15.51 -27.89
C VAL A 252 11.25 15.28 -29.32
N THR A 253 10.56 14.16 -29.54
CA THR A 253 9.83 13.81 -30.76
C THR A 253 8.59 13.00 -30.36
N ASP A 254 7.72 12.65 -31.32
CA ASP A 254 6.55 11.80 -31.06
C ASP A 254 6.93 10.42 -30.44
N ASP A 255 8.13 9.94 -30.73
CA ASP A 255 8.65 8.65 -30.27
C ASP A 255 9.60 8.75 -29.08
N ILE A 256 10.05 9.93 -28.71
CA ILE A 256 11.05 10.16 -27.67
C ILE A 256 10.52 11.14 -26.62
N ASN A 257 10.33 10.66 -25.42
CA ASN A 257 10.02 11.46 -24.24
C ASN A 257 11.16 11.35 -23.23
N LEU A 258 11.54 12.44 -22.62
CA LEU A 258 12.49 12.50 -21.50
C LEU A 258 11.76 13.00 -20.26
N ASN A 259 11.97 12.34 -19.14
CA ASN A 259 11.40 12.75 -17.86
C ASN A 259 12.44 12.68 -16.74
N LEU A 260 12.29 13.56 -15.77
CA LEU A 260 13.05 13.58 -14.54
C LEU A 260 12.08 13.77 -13.38
N LYS A 261 12.24 12.98 -12.33
CA LYS A 261 11.45 13.06 -11.11
C LYS A 261 12.33 13.03 -9.88
N GLY A 262 12.06 13.90 -8.93
CA GLY A 262 12.68 13.94 -7.61
C GLY A 262 11.63 13.84 -6.52
N GLN A 263 11.96 13.16 -5.43
CA GLN A 263 11.12 13.04 -4.23
C GLN A 263 11.96 13.33 -2.99
N PHE A 264 11.33 13.94 -1.99
CA PHE A 264 11.90 14.14 -0.67
C PHE A 264 10.80 13.97 0.38
N VAL A 265 11.11 13.25 1.47
CA VAL A 265 10.27 13.16 2.67
C VAL A 265 11.13 13.34 3.90
N HIS A 266 10.63 14.15 4.83
CA HIS A 266 11.16 14.31 6.17
C HIS A 266 10.12 13.83 7.18
N ASN A 267 10.55 13.01 8.14
CA ASN A 267 9.79 12.64 9.33
C ASN A 267 10.38 13.39 10.51
N ASP A 268 9.57 14.24 11.12
CA ASP A 268 9.82 14.91 12.38
C ASP A 268 9.06 14.17 13.48
N SER A 269 9.79 13.54 14.39
CA SER A 269 9.21 12.62 15.37
C SER A 269 8.81 13.33 16.66
N ASP A 270 7.55 13.16 17.06
CA ASP A 270 7.03 13.66 18.34
C ASP A 270 7.13 12.62 19.47
N HIS A 271 7.23 11.34 19.12
CA HIS A 271 7.19 10.26 20.09
C HIS A 271 8.58 9.72 20.43
N LYS A 272 8.85 9.49 21.74
CA LYS A 272 10.15 9.00 22.25
C LYS A 272 10.66 7.71 21.60
N LYS A 273 9.78 6.89 21.04
CA LYS A 273 10.10 5.63 20.34
C LYS A 273 10.20 5.79 18.82
N VAL A 274 10.03 6.98 18.31
CA VAL A 274 10.19 7.29 16.88
C VAL A 274 11.45 8.14 16.71
N ALA A 275 12.20 7.88 15.67
CA ALA A 275 13.35 8.70 15.29
C ALA A 275 13.04 9.42 13.98
N ASP A 276 13.55 10.62 13.86
CA ASP A 276 13.52 11.36 12.62
C ASP A 276 14.14 10.56 11.49
N ALA A 277 13.62 10.75 10.31
CA ALA A 277 14.12 10.09 9.10
C ALA A 277 14.01 11.02 7.89
N ASN A 278 14.90 10.82 6.96
CA ASN A 278 14.83 11.47 5.65
C ASN A 278 14.81 10.41 4.57
N PHE A 279 14.09 10.69 3.52
CA PHE A 279 14.11 9.95 2.27
C PHE A 279 14.28 10.92 1.12
N TRP A 280 15.12 10.59 0.16
CA TRP A 280 15.12 11.26 -1.12
C TRP A 280 15.37 10.28 -2.25
N ALA A 281 14.82 10.59 -3.41
CA ALA A 281 15.00 9.78 -4.60
C ALA A 281 15.03 10.68 -5.83
N VAL A 282 15.81 10.27 -6.82
CA VAL A 282 15.80 10.84 -8.16
C VAL A 282 15.67 9.74 -9.19
N GLN A 283 14.87 9.99 -10.22
CA GLN A 283 14.67 9.06 -11.32
C GLN A 283 14.64 9.83 -12.64
N ALA A 284 15.51 9.43 -13.56
CA ALA A 284 15.43 9.82 -14.96
C ALA A 284 14.76 8.69 -15.75
N GLY A 285 13.95 9.07 -16.73
CA GLY A 285 13.27 8.12 -17.58
C GLY A 285 13.19 8.60 -19.03
N THR A 286 13.02 7.64 -19.92
CA THR A 286 12.76 7.93 -21.33
C THR A 286 11.77 6.91 -21.90
N LYS A 287 10.95 7.38 -22.83
CA LYS A 287 10.25 6.52 -23.77
C LYS A 287 10.96 6.65 -25.10
N LEU A 288 11.38 5.54 -25.68
CA LEU A 288 12.18 5.48 -26.91
C LEU A 288 11.63 4.35 -27.78
N PHE A 289 10.96 4.69 -28.89
CA PHE A 289 10.36 3.73 -29.83
C PHE A 289 9.51 2.65 -29.15
N GLY A 290 8.67 3.07 -28.18
CA GLY A 290 7.81 2.18 -27.40
C GLY A 290 8.47 1.54 -26.17
N ALA A 291 9.80 1.48 -26.09
CA ALA A 291 10.51 1.06 -24.91
C ALA A 291 10.48 2.13 -23.82
N LYS A 292 10.27 1.74 -22.58
CA LYS A 292 10.31 2.60 -21.39
C LYS A 292 11.56 2.24 -20.60
N LEU A 293 12.44 3.19 -20.37
CA LEU A 293 13.67 2.99 -19.60
C LEU A 293 13.65 3.98 -18.44
N ASN A 294 13.97 3.50 -17.24
CA ASN A 294 14.14 4.33 -16.06
C ASN A 294 15.41 3.94 -15.31
N ALA A 295 16.11 4.95 -14.81
CA ALA A 295 17.25 4.74 -13.92
C ALA A 295 17.15 5.76 -12.78
N GLY A 296 17.62 5.39 -11.61
CA GLY A 296 17.53 6.30 -10.47
C GLY A 296 18.37 5.87 -9.29
N TYR A 297 18.29 6.70 -8.29
CA TYR A 297 18.94 6.50 -7.00
C TYR A 297 17.97 6.92 -5.89
N LEU A 298 18.02 6.21 -4.79
CA LEU A 298 17.25 6.54 -3.59
C LEU A 298 18.11 6.33 -2.34
N ASP A 299 17.81 7.14 -1.33
CA ASP A 299 18.47 7.11 -0.04
C ASP A 299 17.44 7.29 1.08
N PHE A 300 17.57 6.48 2.12
CA PHE A 300 16.83 6.60 3.35
C PHE A 300 17.81 6.67 4.53
N ASP A 301 17.73 7.72 5.31
CA ASP A 301 18.55 7.95 6.51
C ASP A 301 17.65 8.09 7.74
N ALA A 302 17.81 7.15 8.68
CA ALA A 302 17.14 7.19 9.97
C ALA A 302 18.10 7.72 11.05
N LYS A 303 17.73 8.80 11.73
CA LYS A 303 18.51 9.40 12.83
C LYS A 303 18.33 8.62 14.13
N ASN A 304 18.42 7.31 14.09
CA ASN A 304 18.23 6.44 15.24
C ASN A 304 19.56 6.16 15.95
N LYS A 305 19.90 6.94 16.95
CA LYS A 305 21.14 6.76 17.72
C LYS A 305 21.04 5.69 18.81
N ASP A 306 19.82 5.37 19.26
CA ASP A 306 19.61 4.60 20.50
C ASP A 306 19.17 3.15 20.28
N ASN A 307 19.15 2.66 19.06
CA ASN A 307 18.81 1.29 18.66
C ASN A 307 17.39 0.81 19.03
N ASN A 308 16.55 1.65 19.65
CA ASN A 308 15.23 1.28 20.18
C ASN A 308 14.08 2.11 19.59
N LYS A 309 14.34 2.82 18.50
CA LYS A 309 13.34 3.69 17.88
C LYS A 309 12.91 3.19 16.53
N TYR A 310 11.66 3.43 16.20
CA TYR A 310 11.12 3.23 14.86
C TYR A 310 11.53 4.38 13.95
N SER A 311 11.64 4.15 12.66
CA SER A 311 11.83 5.20 11.67
C SER A 311 11.02 4.86 10.42
N PHE A 312 10.31 5.84 9.89
CA PHE A 312 9.46 5.66 8.71
C PHE A 312 9.32 6.96 7.94
N VAL A 313 8.99 6.85 6.67
CA VAL A 313 8.70 7.98 5.75
C VAL A 313 7.39 7.80 4.99
N SER A 314 6.67 6.72 5.28
CA SER A 314 5.32 6.45 4.78
C SER A 314 4.48 5.83 5.89
N ILE A 315 3.17 5.96 5.82
CA ILE A 315 2.24 5.43 6.82
C ILE A 315 1.96 3.96 6.54
N GLU A 316 1.84 3.62 5.26
CA GLU A 316 1.58 2.26 4.82
C GLU A 316 2.43 1.91 3.61
N SER A 317 2.95 0.68 3.59
CA SER A 317 3.81 0.16 2.51
C SER A 317 4.90 1.15 2.12
N ASN A 318 5.03 1.45 0.84
CA ASN A 318 5.97 2.46 0.34
C ASN A 318 5.32 3.82 0.12
N GLY A 319 4.04 3.97 0.41
CA GLY A 319 3.29 5.14 -0.01
C GLY A 319 3.40 5.34 -1.53
N GLN A 320 3.45 6.58 -1.96
CA GLN A 320 3.68 6.93 -3.36
C GLN A 320 5.17 7.16 -3.70
N LEU A 321 6.07 6.68 -2.83
CA LEU A 321 7.50 6.84 -3.02
C LEU A 321 8.05 5.88 -4.09
N ILE A 322 9.13 6.31 -4.75
CA ILE A 322 9.83 5.49 -5.73
C ILE A 322 10.31 4.19 -5.05
N ASN A 323 9.77 3.06 -5.50
CA ASN A 323 10.19 1.73 -5.09
C ASN A 323 10.44 0.85 -6.31
N PRO A 324 11.70 0.56 -6.63
CA PRO A 324 12.06 -0.20 -7.81
C PRO A 324 11.99 -1.72 -7.62
N THR A 325 11.68 -2.22 -6.42
CA THR A 325 11.83 -3.63 -6.05
C THR A 325 10.52 -4.41 -6.02
N LYS A 326 10.61 -5.74 -6.14
CA LYS A 326 9.49 -6.70 -6.09
C LYS A 326 9.50 -7.56 -4.83
N ILE A 327 10.68 -7.81 -4.25
CA ILE A 327 10.88 -8.63 -3.04
C ILE A 327 11.84 -8.04 -2.01
N LEU A 328 12.74 -7.14 -2.38
CA LEU A 328 13.59 -6.43 -1.42
C LEU A 328 12.74 -5.41 -0.64
N ASN A 329 11.88 -5.93 0.24
CA ASN A 329 11.14 -5.07 1.15
C ASN A 329 12.09 -4.27 2.02
N GLY A 330 11.71 -3.06 2.37
CA GLY A 330 12.52 -2.20 3.21
C GLY A 330 13.70 -1.55 2.51
N VAL A 331 13.67 -1.42 1.18
CA VAL A 331 14.61 -0.61 0.43
C VAL A 331 14.62 0.83 0.94
N MET A 332 13.47 1.34 1.30
CA MET A 332 13.27 2.69 1.82
C MET A 332 13.23 2.74 3.36
N GLY A 333 13.73 1.72 4.03
CA GLY A 333 13.77 1.66 5.48
C GLY A 333 12.55 0.99 6.12
N ALA A 334 12.30 1.31 7.36
CA ALA A 334 11.33 0.64 8.20
C ALA A 334 9.88 0.71 7.70
N ALA A 335 9.53 1.78 7.02
CA ALA A 335 8.15 2.00 6.58
C ALA A 335 7.65 1.03 5.54
N THR A 336 8.52 0.27 4.91
CA THR A 336 8.16 -0.55 3.76
C THR A 336 7.94 -2.02 4.08
N SER A 337 8.23 -2.47 5.29
CA SER A 337 7.94 -3.84 5.69
C SER A 337 7.67 -3.94 7.16
N GLY A 338 6.65 -4.71 7.46
CA GLY A 338 6.14 -4.92 8.76
C GLY A 338 7.12 -5.35 9.81
N GLN A 339 8.09 -6.07 9.44
CA GLN A 339 9.02 -6.69 10.37
C GLN A 339 10.19 -5.78 10.75
N GLN A 340 10.43 -4.73 10.00
CA GLN A 340 11.57 -3.83 10.24
C GLN A 340 11.33 -2.84 11.38
N TYR A 341 10.12 -2.71 11.83
CA TYR A 341 9.78 -1.83 12.94
C TYR A 341 10.20 -2.36 14.30
N TYR A 342 10.40 -3.64 14.41
CA TYR A 342 10.62 -4.26 15.73
C TYR A 342 12.07 -4.28 16.18
N ASN A 343 12.98 -3.95 15.32
CA ASN A 343 14.40 -4.05 15.63
C ASN A 343 15.17 -2.82 15.17
N ASN A 344 15.37 -1.90 16.08
CA ASN A 344 16.53 -1.04 16.17
C ASN A 344 17.23 -0.72 14.87
N ILE A 345 16.50 -0.18 13.90
CA ILE A 345 17.07 0.05 12.59
C ILE A 345 17.83 1.37 12.62
N LYS A 346 19.09 1.28 12.90
CA LYS A 346 20.08 2.25 12.43
C LYS A 346 20.30 1.99 10.95
N SER A 347 19.39 2.34 10.08
CA SER A 347 19.61 1.99 8.70
C SER A 347 19.71 3.21 7.84
N ASN A 348 20.90 3.37 7.30
CA ASN A 348 21.09 4.11 6.07
C ASN A 348 20.93 3.11 4.93
N ASN A 349 19.94 3.29 4.10
CA ASN A 349 19.67 2.48 2.93
C ASN A 349 19.90 3.32 1.69
N ASP A 350 20.83 2.91 0.85
CA ASP A 350 21.14 3.58 -0.41
C ASP A 350 21.10 2.57 -1.57
N TYR A 351 20.37 2.91 -2.63
CA TYR A 351 20.19 2.01 -3.76
C TYR A 351 20.15 2.77 -5.08
N TRP A 352 20.80 2.22 -6.10
CA TRP A 352 20.57 2.60 -7.48
C TRP A 352 19.75 1.52 -8.19
N PHE A 353 19.06 1.89 -9.23
CA PHE A 353 18.23 0.99 -9.99
C PHE A 353 18.14 1.36 -11.46
N VAL A 354 17.85 0.35 -12.28
CA VAL A 354 17.44 0.49 -13.67
C VAL A 354 16.26 -0.42 -13.94
N ASN A 355 15.30 0.08 -14.70
CA ASN A 355 14.13 -0.67 -15.14
C ASN A 355 13.91 -0.44 -16.62
N ALA A 356 13.51 -1.49 -17.33
CA ALA A 356 13.10 -1.45 -18.72
C ALA A 356 11.71 -2.06 -18.86
N GLY A 357 10.92 -1.52 -19.77
CA GLY A 357 9.59 -2.05 -20.12
C GLY A 357 9.33 -1.89 -21.61
N TYR A 358 8.58 -2.80 -22.17
CA TYR A 358 8.13 -2.74 -23.56
C TYR A 358 6.73 -3.32 -23.70
N ASP A 359 5.85 -2.55 -24.33
CA ASP A 359 4.50 -2.99 -24.62
C ASP A 359 4.37 -3.28 -26.13
N ILE A 360 3.88 -4.45 -26.48
CA ILE A 360 3.55 -4.83 -27.86
C ILE A 360 2.15 -5.44 -27.93
N ASP A 361 1.25 -4.77 -28.63
CA ASP A 361 -0.16 -5.13 -28.70
C ASP A 361 -0.76 -5.36 -27.28
N LYS A 362 -1.13 -6.58 -26.97
CA LYS A 362 -1.71 -6.99 -25.70
C LYS A 362 -0.67 -7.45 -24.67
N PHE A 363 0.58 -7.57 -25.06
CA PHE A 363 1.65 -8.04 -24.18
C PHE A 363 2.45 -6.86 -23.63
N GLY A 364 2.80 -6.96 -22.36
CA GLY A 364 3.75 -6.06 -21.71
C GLY A 364 4.86 -6.87 -21.08
N PHE A 365 6.10 -6.41 -21.21
CA PHE A 365 7.29 -7.03 -20.65
C PHE A 365 8.02 -6.02 -19.79
N GLY A 366 8.54 -6.48 -18.66
CA GLY A 366 9.33 -5.68 -17.74
C GLY A 366 10.59 -6.40 -17.27
N ALA A 367 11.63 -5.62 -17.03
CA ALA A 367 12.86 -6.09 -16.40
C ALA A 367 13.37 -5.01 -15.44
N GLY A 368 13.90 -5.41 -14.29
CA GLY A 368 14.43 -4.51 -13.30
C GLY A 368 15.69 -5.04 -12.64
N TYR A 369 16.57 -4.12 -12.26
CA TYR A 369 17.72 -4.40 -11.43
C TYR A 369 17.91 -3.29 -10.40
N THR A 370 18.07 -3.67 -9.14
CA THR A 370 18.32 -2.77 -8.02
C THR A 370 19.50 -3.29 -7.22
N GLN A 371 20.41 -2.41 -6.83
CA GLN A 371 21.54 -2.77 -6.00
C GLN A 371 21.90 -1.63 -5.05
N GLY A 372 22.31 -1.99 -3.84
CA GLY A 372 22.74 -1.03 -2.85
C GLY A 372 23.18 -1.65 -1.54
N LYS A 373 23.09 -0.85 -0.49
CA LYS A 373 23.37 -1.27 0.88
C LYS A 373 22.23 -0.85 1.78
N GLY A 374 21.88 -1.70 2.72
CA GLY A 374 20.82 -1.41 3.66
C GLY A 374 20.68 -2.49 4.73
N TYR A 375 19.69 -2.35 5.56
CA TYR A 375 19.40 -3.33 6.59
C TYR A 375 18.85 -4.62 5.95
N SER A 376 19.47 -5.74 6.28
CA SER A 376 18.97 -7.05 5.93
C SER A 376 18.29 -7.66 7.15
N TRP A 377 16.97 -7.74 7.11
CA TRP A 377 16.20 -8.41 8.15
C TRP A 377 16.61 -9.87 8.33
N ALA A 378 16.77 -10.58 7.22
CA ALA A 378 17.09 -12.01 7.23
C ALA A 378 18.45 -12.32 7.86
N LEU A 379 19.41 -11.39 7.78
CA LEU A 379 20.73 -11.52 8.38
C LEU A 379 20.83 -10.78 9.72
N GLY A 380 19.84 -9.94 10.07
CA GLY A 380 19.95 -9.07 11.24
C GLY A 380 21.12 -8.07 11.15
N LYS A 381 21.50 -7.66 9.95
CA LYS A 381 22.73 -6.87 9.69
C LYS A 381 22.42 -5.54 9.03
N GLU A 382 23.02 -4.48 9.56
CA GLU A 382 23.03 -3.15 8.94
C GLU A 382 24.01 -3.10 7.76
N ARG A 383 23.74 -2.23 6.78
CA ARG A 383 24.64 -1.99 5.64
C ARG A 383 25.05 -3.26 4.89
N ALA A 384 24.19 -4.28 4.86
CA ALA A 384 24.39 -5.44 4.01
C ALA A 384 24.35 -5.03 2.54
N LYS A 385 25.18 -5.64 1.71
CA LYS A 385 25.03 -5.53 0.23
C LYS A 385 23.76 -6.27 -0.16
N ARG A 386 22.86 -5.58 -0.86
CA ARG A 386 21.57 -6.11 -1.28
C ARG A 386 21.39 -5.87 -2.78
N ASN A 387 20.91 -6.86 -3.48
CA ASN A 387 20.53 -6.69 -4.87
C ASN A 387 19.28 -7.51 -5.20
N GLU A 388 18.56 -7.05 -6.19
CA GLU A 388 17.40 -7.74 -6.78
C GLU A 388 17.41 -7.57 -8.28
N TRP A 389 17.04 -8.62 -9.00
CA TRP A 389 16.63 -8.50 -10.38
C TRP A 389 15.24 -9.10 -10.56
N SER A 390 14.50 -8.61 -11.52
CA SER A 390 13.14 -9.07 -11.80
C SER A 390 12.84 -9.08 -13.29
N LEU A 391 11.97 -10.01 -13.68
CA LEU A 391 11.35 -10.06 -15.00
C LEU A 391 9.86 -10.22 -14.80
N ASP A 392 9.09 -9.48 -15.56
CA ASP A 392 7.64 -9.63 -15.57
C ASP A 392 7.08 -9.62 -16.99
N ALA A 393 5.98 -10.31 -17.16
CA ALA A 393 5.21 -10.33 -18.39
C ALA A 393 3.72 -10.19 -18.06
N SER A 394 3.01 -9.39 -18.81
CA SER A 394 1.57 -9.20 -18.69
C SER A 394 0.88 -9.47 -20.02
N TYR A 395 -0.38 -9.94 -19.95
CA TYR A 395 -1.24 -10.15 -21.12
C TYR A 395 -2.63 -9.57 -20.86
N LYS A 396 -3.00 -8.57 -21.63
CA LYS A 396 -4.33 -7.94 -21.61
C LYS A 396 -5.28 -8.75 -22.51
N TYR A 397 -5.91 -9.79 -21.96
CA TYR A 397 -6.88 -10.59 -22.69
C TYR A 397 -8.04 -9.74 -23.20
N SER A 398 -8.55 -8.85 -22.35
CA SER A 398 -9.58 -7.87 -22.68
C SER A 398 -9.34 -6.57 -21.88
N LYS A 399 -10.22 -5.55 -22.08
CA LYS A 399 -10.22 -4.33 -21.25
C LYS A 399 -10.42 -4.62 -19.76
N LYS A 400 -11.03 -5.77 -19.42
CA LYS A 400 -11.41 -6.14 -18.06
C LYS A 400 -10.55 -7.26 -17.47
N LEU A 401 -9.90 -8.11 -18.28
CA LEU A 401 -9.14 -9.27 -17.81
C LEU A 401 -7.67 -9.16 -18.20
N THR A 402 -6.81 -9.18 -17.18
CA THR A 402 -5.36 -9.11 -17.32
C THR A 402 -4.71 -10.27 -16.56
N PHE A 403 -3.70 -10.87 -17.18
CA PHE A 403 -2.80 -11.84 -16.55
C PHE A 403 -1.42 -11.20 -16.33
N LEU A 404 -0.77 -11.59 -15.24
CA LEU A 404 0.60 -11.16 -14.93
C LEU A 404 1.41 -12.35 -14.45
N SER A 405 2.63 -12.45 -14.93
CA SER A 405 3.65 -13.38 -14.43
C SER A 405 4.88 -12.59 -14.00
N LEU A 406 5.48 -12.95 -12.86
CA LEU A 406 6.65 -12.30 -12.31
C LEU A 406 7.63 -13.36 -11.84
N TYR A 407 8.90 -13.14 -12.16
CA TYR A 407 10.02 -13.78 -11.49
C TYR A 407 10.94 -12.69 -10.91
N ALA A 408 11.33 -12.85 -9.65
CA ALA A 408 12.29 -11.95 -9.02
C ALA A 408 13.27 -12.75 -8.15
N ALA A 409 14.52 -12.30 -8.08
CA ALA A 409 15.55 -12.91 -7.27
C ALA A 409 16.34 -11.84 -6.52
N ALA A 410 16.34 -11.95 -5.19
CA ALA A 410 17.04 -11.05 -4.29
C ALA A 410 18.16 -11.77 -3.54
N LYS A 411 19.20 -11.03 -3.21
CA LYS A 411 20.33 -11.51 -2.42
C LYS A 411 20.84 -10.44 -1.48
N ASP A 412 20.95 -10.81 -0.21
CA ASP A 412 21.64 -10.05 0.83
C ASP A 412 22.97 -10.74 1.17
N LYS A 413 24.02 -9.96 1.43
CA LYS A 413 25.35 -10.49 1.80
C LYS A 413 26.06 -9.53 2.74
N LYS A 414 26.55 -10.06 3.89
CA LYS A 414 27.46 -9.37 4.81
C LYS A 414 28.25 -10.37 5.67
N ASP A 415 29.51 -10.06 5.96
CA ASP A 415 30.39 -10.77 6.91
C ASP A 415 30.45 -12.30 6.65
N GLY A 416 30.48 -12.71 5.38
CA GLY A 416 30.48 -14.14 5.00
C GLY A 416 29.10 -14.79 4.96
N GLU A 417 28.09 -14.18 5.57
CA GLU A 417 26.70 -14.64 5.55
C GLU A 417 25.98 -14.19 4.29
N SER A 418 25.03 -14.99 3.82
CA SER A 418 24.16 -14.60 2.71
C SER A 418 22.75 -15.14 2.88
N TYR A 419 21.78 -14.35 2.40
CA TYR A 419 20.38 -14.74 2.27
C TYR A 419 19.96 -14.54 0.82
N LYS A 420 19.21 -15.50 0.29
CA LYS A 420 18.66 -15.46 -1.07
C LYS A 420 17.16 -15.70 -0.99
N GLN A 421 16.42 -14.99 -1.79
CA GLN A 421 14.98 -15.21 -1.98
C GLN A 421 14.67 -15.13 -3.47
N ASN A 422 13.98 -16.14 -3.97
CA ASN A 422 13.41 -16.13 -5.32
C ASN A 422 11.90 -16.12 -5.18
N ARG A 423 11.22 -15.38 -6.02
CA ARG A 423 9.75 -15.30 -6.08
C ARG A 423 9.27 -15.59 -7.47
N ILE A 424 8.31 -16.50 -7.57
CA ILE A 424 7.47 -16.67 -8.75
C ILE A 424 6.07 -16.21 -8.36
N ARG A 425 5.45 -15.39 -9.20
CA ARG A 425 4.07 -14.96 -9.01
C ARG A 425 3.33 -15.09 -10.34
N PHE A 426 2.11 -15.59 -10.25
CA PHE A 426 1.12 -15.54 -11.30
C PHE A 426 -0.13 -14.83 -10.76
N GLU A 427 -0.73 -13.95 -11.57
CA GLU A 427 -1.93 -13.23 -11.19
C GLU A 427 -2.90 -13.18 -12.36
N ALA A 428 -4.19 -13.38 -12.07
CA ALA A 428 -5.30 -13.10 -12.96
C ALA A 428 -6.22 -12.09 -12.28
N LYS A 429 -6.48 -10.95 -12.94
CA LYS A 429 -7.33 -9.87 -12.42
C LYS A 429 -8.42 -9.54 -13.41
N TYR A 430 -9.67 -9.65 -12.97
CA TYR A 430 -10.86 -9.23 -13.71
C TYR A 430 -11.43 -7.97 -13.04
N SER A 431 -11.58 -6.89 -13.81
CA SER A 431 -12.18 -5.62 -13.38
C SER A 431 -13.55 -5.43 -14.03
N PHE A 432 -14.53 -4.93 -13.30
CA PHE A 432 -15.91 -4.74 -13.75
C PHE A 432 -16.49 -3.40 -13.33
#